data_bbf997f31eb2d61ec6c7a6be6c8c8984
#
_entry.id   bbf997f31eb2d61ec6c7a6be6c8c8984
#
_cell.length_a   1.000
_cell.length_b   1.000
_cell.length_c   1.000
_cell.angle_alpha   90.00
_cell.angle_beta   90.00
_cell.angle_gamma   90.00
#
_symmetry.space_group_name_H-M   'P 1'
#
loop_
_entity.id
_entity.type
_entity.pdbx_description
1 polymer ?
#
loop_
_entity_poly.entity_id
_entity_poly.type
_entity_poly.pdbx_seq_one_letter_code
_entity_poly.pdbx_strand_id
1 'polypeptide(L)'
;MSLLTPLGLFLLLTVLTHAQAPSPFPWPEGEKLTYLIEWGPIDAAEATFTARPEPKRDGIERFELFLRSRGPIEAFFPIRTRITSLTQLHPWRTTEYIQDRNEGGNIRHRRTLPDYSVRLGRFFPAPGRTEENFDILEGPYEDFGSMLYHVRAYPWKKGSAVTWQVIENKEPLFAKISCSQVARLEIDDRPPLPLIEIFGQPHGPSSRHPGWMKIWMTDDARRIPIFAQLKFQYGTFDIRLIRGGGPELDYRPDGEPIPIYSETESSPKP
;
A
#
# COMPACT_ATOMS: atom_id res chain seq x y z
N MET A 1 40.91 -51.46 -41.91
CA MET A 1 40.21 -50.17 -42.16
C MET A 1 38.91 -50.18 -41.32
N SER A 2 38.96 -49.62 -40.20
CA SER A 2 37.82 -49.57 -39.24
C SER A 2 37.48 -48.13 -38.97
N LEU A 3 36.31 -47.70 -39.39
CA LEU A 3 35.77 -46.37 -39.17
C LEU A 3 35.03 -46.35 -37.83
N LEU A 4 35.58 -45.64 -36.86
CA LEU A 4 34.94 -45.30 -35.57
C LEU A 4 34.14 -44.00 -35.74
N THR A 5 32.83 -44.09 -35.64
CA THR A 5 31.91 -42.94 -35.54
C THR A 5 31.84 -42.48 -34.10
N PRO A 6 32.00 -41.18 -33.78
CA PRO A 6 31.79 -40.68 -32.43
C PRO A 6 30.29 -40.45 -32.17
N LEU A 7 29.79 -41.11 -31.13
CA LEU A 7 28.45 -40.94 -30.58
C LEU A 7 28.40 -39.59 -29.84
N GLY A 8 27.71 -38.61 -30.44
CA GLY A 8 27.49 -37.30 -29.82
C GLY A 8 26.47 -37.41 -28.66
N LEU A 9 26.94 -37.21 -27.45
CA LEU A 9 26.14 -37.13 -26.25
C LEU A 9 25.45 -35.74 -26.19
N PHE A 10 24.20 -35.66 -26.61
CA PHE A 10 23.36 -34.47 -26.42
C PHE A 10 22.90 -34.42 -24.94
N LEU A 11 23.54 -33.55 -24.16
CA LEU A 11 23.09 -33.19 -22.80
C LEU A 11 21.89 -32.28 -22.94
N LEU A 12 20.68 -32.82 -22.77
CA LEU A 12 19.44 -32.03 -22.61
C LEU A 12 19.46 -31.34 -21.25
N LEU A 13 19.86 -30.08 -21.19
CA LEU A 13 19.63 -29.23 -20.01
C LEU A 13 18.14 -28.94 -19.94
N THR A 14 17.38 -29.71 -19.15
CA THR A 14 16.04 -29.34 -18.72
C THR A 14 16.14 -28.22 -17.71
N VAL A 15 15.88 -26.98 -18.15
CA VAL A 15 15.65 -25.83 -17.28
C VAL A 15 14.33 -26.10 -16.56
N LEU A 16 14.40 -26.58 -15.32
CA LEU A 16 13.26 -26.64 -14.41
C LEU A 16 12.86 -25.20 -14.08
N THR A 17 11.94 -24.65 -14.85
CA THR A 17 11.21 -23.45 -14.43
C THR A 17 10.40 -23.84 -13.20
N HIS A 18 10.89 -23.44 -12.03
CA HIS A 18 10.08 -23.51 -10.82
C HIS A 18 8.90 -22.55 -11.02
N ALA A 19 7.75 -23.10 -11.36
CA ALA A 19 6.50 -22.37 -11.27
C ALA A 19 6.31 -22.04 -9.78
N GLN A 20 6.53 -20.80 -9.42
CA GLN A 20 6.31 -20.30 -8.07
C GLN A 20 4.83 -20.53 -7.74
N ALA A 21 4.55 -21.18 -6.61
CA ALA A 21 3.17 -21.35 -6.16
C ALA A 21 2.51 -19.97 -6.06
N PRO A 22 1.25 -19.82 -6.51
CA PRO A 22 0.57 -18.53 -6.44
C PRO A 22 0.56 -18.06 -4.97
N SER A 23 0.92 -16.80 -4.77
CA SER A 23 0.88 -16.17 -3.46
C SER A 23 -0.54 -16.31 -2.87
N PRO A 24 -0.68 -16.68 -1.59
CA PRO A 24 -1.98 -16.68 -0.93
C PRO A 24 -2.54 -15.26 -0.72
N PHE A 25 -1.76 -14.25 -1.05
CA PHE A 25 -2.10 -12.82 -0.92
C PHE A 25 -2.35 -12.19 -2.29
N PRO A 26 -3.10 -11.06 -2.33
CA PRO A 26 -3.43 -10.36 -3.57
C PRO A 26 -2.24 -9.79 -4.36
N TRP A 27 -1.04 -9.88 -3.85
CA TRP A 27 0.18 -9.39 -4.51
C TRP A 27 1.17 -10.51 -4.79
N PRO A 28 1.87 -10.46 -5.93
CA PRO A 28 3.02 -11.32 -6.19
C PRO A 28 4.23 -10.87 -5.38
N GLU A 29 5.18 -11.77 -5.17
CA GLU A 29 6.47 -11.41 -4.58
C GLU A 29 7.18 -10.34 -5.43
N GLY A 30 7.66 -9.30 -4.76
CA GLY A 30 8.33 -8.18 -5.41
C GLY A 30 7.40 -7.21 -6.15
N GLU A 31 6.10 -7.25 -5.84
CA GLU A 31 5.16 -6.27 -6.39
C GLU A 31 5.68 -4.85 -6.20
N LYS A 32 5.50 -4.03 -7.24
CA LYS A 32 5.83 -2.62 -7.22
C LYS A 32 4.74 -1.81 -7.92
N LEU A 33 4.01 -1.03 -7.15
CA LEU A 33 2.97 -0.12 -7.64
C LEU A 33 3.42 1.33 -7.47
N THR A 34 3.32 2.13 -8.52
CA THR A 34 3.71 3.55 -8.49
C THR A 34 2.50 4.42 -8.77
N TYR A 35 2.34 5.46 -7.96
CA TYR A 35 1.21 6.37 -7.97
C TYR A 35 1.66 7.81 -8.15
N LEU A 36 0.89 8.56 -8.93
CA LEU A 36 0.93 10.02 -8.96
C LEU A 36 0.01 10.56 -7.86
N ILE A 37 0.49 11.54 -7.11
CA ILE A 37 -0.27 12.27 -6.10
C ILE A 37 -0.48 13.69 -6.61
N GLU A 38 -1.72 14.08 -6.74
CA GLU A 38 -2.16 15.37 -7.24
C GLU A 38 -2.79 16.20 -6.11
N TRP A 39 -2.53 17.47 -6.08
CA TRP A 39 -3.18 18.45 -5.21
C TRP A 39 -3.88 19.50 -6.06
N GLY A 40 -5.18 19.33 -6.30
CA GLY A 40 -5.88 20.06 -7.34
C GLY A 40 -5.20 19.85 -8.71
N PRO A 41 -4.81 20.90 -9.45
CA PRO A 41 -4.16 20.75 -10.74
C PRO A 41 -2.64 20.52 -10.65
N ILE A 42 -2.08 20.30 -9.46
CA ILE A 42 -0.64 20.23 -9.25
C ILE A 42 -0.21 18.78 -9.04
N ASP A 43 0.70 18.29 -9.87
CA ASP A 43 1.45 17.05 -9.63
C ASP A 43 2.36 17.27 -8.42
N ALA A 44 1.91 16.82 -7.25
CA ALA A 44 2.56 17.13 -5.98
C ALA A 44 3.69 16.13 -5.63
N ALA A 45 3.46 14.84 -5.87
CA ALA A 45 4.41 13.80 -5.50
C ALA A 45 4.21 12.51 -6.31
N GLU A 46 5.19 11.63 -6.20
CA GLU A 46 5.12 10.24 -6.64
C GLU A 46 5.32 9.32 -5.43
N ALA A 47 4.47 8.32 -5.30
CA ALA A 47 4.55 7.30 -4.27
C ALA A 47 4.78 5.93 -4.90
N THR A 48 5.73 5.15 -4.37
CA THR A 48 5.96 3.78 -4.79
C THR A 48 5.77 2.84 -3.60
N PHE A 49 4.91 1.85 -3.78
CA PHE A 49 4.64 0.79 -2.82
C PHE A 49 5.28 -0.50 -3.30
N THR A 50 5.92 -1.23 -2.40
CA THR A 50 6.47 -2.56 -2.69
C THR A 50 6.11 -3.55 -1.60
N ALA A 51 5.93 -4.81 -1.98
CA ALA A 51 5.71 -5.94 -1.08
C ALA A 51 6.68 -7.07 -1.42
N ARG A 52 7.35 -7.61 -0.40
CA ARG A 52 8.28 -8.74 -0.57
C ARG A 52 8.50 -9.45 0.76
N PRO A 53 8.80 -10.75 0.75
CA PRO A 53 9.22 -11.46 1.96
C PRO A 53 10.46 -10.82 2.60
N GLU A 54 10.53 -10.82 3.93
CA GLU A 54 11.73 -10.40 4.64
C GLU A 54 12.76 -11.55 4.63
N PRO A 55 13.92 -11.39 3.97
CA PRO A 55 14.83 -12.52 3.67
C PRO A 55 15.38 -13.25 4.90
N LYS A 56 15.33 -12.63 6.08
CA LYS A 56 15.92 -13.17 7.31
C LYS A 56 14.88 -13.56 8.37
N ARG A 57 13.59 -13.46 8.06
CA ARG A 57 12.51 -13.69 9.02
C ARG A 57 11.34 -14.40 8.35
N ASP A 58 11.26 -15.70 8.49
CA ASP A 58 10.18 -16.51 7.95
C ASP A 58 8.80 -16.01 8.42
N GLY A 59 7.84 -15.93 7.51
CA GLY A 59 6.48 -15.48 7.80
C GLY A 59 6.34 -13.97 8.02
N ILE A 60 7.40 -13.20 7.79
CA ILE A 60 7.39 -11.74 7.83
C ILE A 60 7.43 -11.18 6.42
N GLU A 61 6.49 -10.30 6.12
CA GLU A 61 6.45 -9.52 4.88
C GLU A 61 7.00 -8.12 5.14
N ARG A 62 7.75 -7.62 4.17
CA ARG A 62 8.26 -6.25 4.14
C ARG A 62 7.42 -5.43 3.17
N PHE A 63 6.69 -4.48 3.71
CA PHE A 63 6.02 -3.45 2.94
C PHE A 63 6.83 -2.15 2.99
N GLU A 64 7.09 -1.56 1.84
CA GLU A 64 7.79 -0.28 1.76
C GLU A 64 6.97 0.72 0.95
N LEU A 65 6.87 1.93 1.48
CA LEU A 65 6.38 3.11 0.79
C LEU A 65 7.54 4.08 0.62
N PHE A 66 7.79 4.49 -0.60
CA PHE A 66 8.68 5.60 -0.91
C PHE A 66 7.89 6.75 -1.53
N LEU A 67 7.92 7.92 -0.90
CA LEU A 67 7.26 9.14 -1.34
C LEU A 67 8.30 10.18 -1.70
N ARG A 68 8.14 10.78 -2.87
CA ARG A 68 8.98 11.87 -3.38
C ARG A 68 8.11 12.98 -3.97
N SER A 69 8.30 14.22 -3.50
CA SER A 69 7.69 15.37 -4.13
C SER A 69 8.19 15.57 -5.56
N ARG A 70 7.40 16.24 -6.39
CA ARG A 70 7.74 16.59 -7.77
C ARG A 70 7.14 17.97 -8.15
N GLY A 71 7.46 18.42 -9.34
CA GLY A 71 6.95 19.70 -9.88
C GLY A 71 7.21 20.89 -8.95
N PRO A 72 6.26 21.83 -8.83
CA PRO A 72 6.42 23.00 -7.98
C PRO A 72 6.65 22.66 -6.50
N ILE A 73 6.03 21.59 -5.99
CA ILE A 73 6.19 21.18 -4.59
C ILE A 73 7.65 20.83 -4.30
N GLU A 74 8.35 20.16 -5.21
CA GLU A 74 9.77 19.82 -5.07
C GLU A 74 10.66 21.07 -4.89
N ALA A 75 10.31 22.16 -5.56
CA ALA A 75 11.10 23.39 -5.50
C ALA A 75 10.93 24.15 -4.17
N PHE A 76 9.73 24.13 -3.58
CA PHE A 76 9.44 24.88 -2.36
C PHE A 76 9.48 24.06 -1.08
N PHE A 77 9.11 22.79 -1.16
CA PHE A 77 9.03 21.89 -0.02
C PHE A 77 9.40 20.46 -0.42
N PRO A 78 10.70 20.19 -0.64
CA PRO A 78 11.14 18.87 -1.05
C PRO A 78 10.81 17.80 -0.01
N ILE A 79 10.16 16.73 -0.46
CA ILE A 79 9.77 15.57 0.38
C ILE A 79 10.51 14.33 -0.10
N ARG A 80 11.10 13.62 0.83
CA ARG A 80 11.69 12.29 0.68
C ARG A 80 11.31 11.48 1.92
N THR A 81 10.31 10.66 1.78
CA THR A 81 9.82 9.82 2.89
C THR A 81 9.93 8.36 2.50
N ARG A 82 10.54 7.55 3.36
CA ARG A 82 10.48 6.10 3.29
C ARG A 82 9.82 5.57 4.55
N ILE A 83 8.83 4.73 4.35
CA ILE A 83 8.16 3.98 5.40
C ILE A 83 8.45 2.50 5.13
N THR A 84 8.90 1.78 6.16
CA THR A 84 9.11 0.33 6.11
C THR A 84 8.31 -0.32 7.22
N SER A 85 7.47 -1.26 6.85
CA SER A 85 6.71 -2.10 7.76
C SER A 85 7.18 -3.53 7.63
N LEU A 86 7.59 -4.16 8.74
CA LEU A 86 7.78 -5.59 8.83
C LEU A 86 6.58 -6.19 9.53
N THR A 87 5.82 -7.00 8.80
CA THR A 87 4.51 -7.47 9.23
C THR A 87 4.46 -8.98 9.24
N GLN A 88 4.05 -9.55 10.36
CA GLN A 88 3.65 -10.95 10.43
C GLN A 88 2.25 -11.08 9.80
N LEU A 89 2.08 -12.00 8.85
CA LEU A 89 0.82 -12.12 8.12
C LEU A 89 -0.21 -13.02 8.83
N HIS A 90 0.26 -13.93 9.69
CA HIS A 90 -0.59 -14.85 10.45
C HIS A 90 -0.14 -14.95 11.92
N PRO A 91 -0.82 -14.32 12.89
CA PRO A 91 -1.87 -13.31 12.73
C PRO A 91 -1.29 -12.02 12.12
N TRP A 92 -2.14 -11.27 11.43
CA TRP A 92 -1.72 -9.99 10.84
C TRP A 92 -1.37 -8.96 11.91
N ARG A 93 -0.11 -8.58 11.98
CA ARG A 93 0.38 -7.59 12.96
C ARG A 93 1.75 -7.04 12.58
N THR A 94 1.96 -5.77 12.83
CA THR A 94 3.27 -5.11 12.69
C THR A 94 4.26 -5.68 13.69
N THR A 95 5.47 -6.04 13.27
CA THR A 95 6.57 -6.44 14.14
C THR A 95 7.64 -5.35 14.24
N GLU A 96 7.74 -4.49 13.24
CA GLU A 96 8.66 -3.37 13.21
C GLU A 96 8.16 -2.32 12.23
N TYR A 97 8.18 -1.05 12.65
CA TYR A 97 7.77 0.08 11.84
C TYR A 97 8.85 1.16 11.84
N ILE A 98 9.35 1.51 10.65
CA ILE A 98 10.44 2.47 10.46
C ILE A 98 9.94 3.60 9.57
N GLN A 99 10.24 4.83 9.97
CA GLN A 99 9.90 6.04 9.25
C GLN A 99 11.15 6.90 9.05
N ASP A 100 11.61 6.99 7.82
CA ASP A 100 12.68 7.88 7.39
C ASP A 100 12.07 9.02 6.61
N ARG A 101 12.01 10.20 7.19
CA ARG A 101 11.36 11.37 6.60
C ARG A 101 12.37 12.52 6.47
N ASN A 102 12.38 13.12 5.29
CA ASN A 102 12.99 14.42 5.05
C ASN A 102 11.95 15.29 4.35
N GLU A 103 11.37 16.21 5.09
CA GLU A 103 10.24 17.04 4.67
C GLU A 103 10.63 18.51 4.86
N GLY A 104 10.91 19.22 3.76
CA GLY A 104 11.38 20.61 3.77
C GLY A 104 12.71 20.78 4.53
N GLY A 105 13.61 19.79 4.47
CA GLY A 105 14.87 19.79 5.22
C GLY A 105 14.76 19.29 6.67
N ASN A 106 13.55 19.04 7.18
CA ASN A 106 13.34 18.48 8.51
C ASN A 106 13.52 16.96 8.47
N ILE A 107 14.66 16.45 8.91
CA ILE A 107 15.01 15.03 8.89
C ILE A 107 14.54 14.37 10.18
N ARG A 108 13.78 13.29 10.04
CA ARG A 108 13.27 12.47 11.14
C ARG A 108 13.52 11.00 10.86
N HIS A 109 13.99 10.30 11.85
CA HIS A 109 14.29 8.88 11.84
C HIS A 109 13.59 8.25 13.02
N ARG A 110 12.56 7.49 12.79
CA ARG A 110 11.74 6.89 13.84
C ARG A 110 11.63 5.39 13.65
N ARG A 111 11.58 4.67 14.76
CA ARG A 111 11.41 3.23 14.76
C ARG A 111 10.48 2.83 15.89
N THR A 112 9.56 1.93 15.61
CA THR A 112 8.63 1.38 16.60
C THR A 112 8.75 -0.14 16.59
N LEU A 113 8.87 -0.73 17.75
CA LEU A 113 8.99 -2.17 17.97
C LEU A 113 7.91 -2.62 18.96
N PRO A 114 6.79 -3.16 18.50
CA PRO A 114 5.79 -3.75 19.38
C PRO A 114 6.26 -5.11 19.92
N ASP A 115 6.10 -5.33 21.22
CA ASP A 115 6.22 -6.63 21.86
C ASP A 115 4.87 -7.04 22.42
N TYR A 116 4.21 -7.93 21.71
CA TYR A 116 2.86 -8.39 22.05
C TYR A 116 2.83 -9.34 23.26
N SER A 117 3.96 -9.96 23.61
CA SER A 117 4.04 -10.90 24.71
C SER A 117 3.92 -10.21 26.07
N VAL A 118 4.47 -9.02 26.17
CA VAL A 118 4.45 -8.18 27.38
C VAL A 118 3.58 -6.93 27.24
N ARG A 119 2.93 -6.76 26.09
CA ARG A 119 2.09 -5.61 25.74
C ARG A 119 2.80 -4.28 25.88
N LEU A 120 4.05 -4.23 25.43
CA LEU A 120 4.90 -3.06 25.50
C LEU A 120 5.44 -2.71 24.11
N GLY A 121 5.24 -1.47 23.68
CA GLY A 121 5.88 -0.92 22.51
C GLY A 121 7.11 -0.09 22.88
N ARG A 122 8.18 -0.22 22.10
CA ARG A 122 9.37 0.63 22.23
C ARG A 122 9.41 1.57 21.04
N PHE A 123 9.46 2.86 21.32
CA PHE A 123 9.52 3.92 20.32
C PHE A 123 10.87 4.64 20.39
N PHE A 124 11.54 4.73 19.26
CA PHE A 124 12.81 5.42 19.08
C PHE A 124 12.56 6.68 18.27
N PRO A 125 12.51 7.87 18.90
CA PRO A 125 12.12 9.12 18.22
C PRO A 125 13.18 9.66 17.27
N ALA A 126 14.46 9.34 17.49
CA ALA A 126 15.59 9.67 16.65
C ALA A 126 16.83 8.85 17.05
N PRO A 127 17.84 8.70 16.17
CA PRO A 127 19.13 8.11 16.54
C PRO A 127 19.77 8.83 17.74
N GLY A 128 20.24 8.05 18.72
CA GLY A 128 20.89 8.60 19.93
C GLY A 128 19.96 9.26 20.94
N ARG A 129 18.65 9.29 20.71
CA ARG A 129 17.65 9.68 21.70
C ARG A 129 17.23 8.49 22.53
N THR A 130 16.87 8.76 23.79
CA THR A 130 16.32 7.75 24.70
C THR A 130 15.06 7.15 24.10
N GLU A 131 14.95 5.81 24.15
CA GLU A 131 13.73 5.13 23.78
C GLU A 131 12.59 5.49 24.74
N GLU A 132 11.39 5.49 24.23
CA GLU A 132 10.17 5.72 24.98
C GLU A 132 9.31 4.48 24.91
N ASN A 133 8.82 4.04 26.06
CA ASN A 133 7.90 2.90 26.12
C ASN A 133 6.45 3.40 26.07
N PHE A 134 5.57 2.58 25.50
CA PHE A 134 4.13 2.81 25.48
C PHE A 134 3.36 1.50 25.61
N ASP A 135 2.17 1.57 26.18
CA ASP A 135 1.33 0.39 26.34
C ASP A 135 0.68 -0.01 25.01
N ILE A 136 0.73 -1.31 24.72
CA ILE A 136 0.00 -1.92 23.62
C ILE A 136 -1.34 -2.45 24.15
N LEU A 137 -2.44 -1.97 23.59
CA LEU A 137 -3.77 -2.47 23.90
C LEU A 137 -3.92 -3.92 23.44
N GLU A 138 -4.97 -4.58 23.85
CA GLU A 138 -5.25 -5.96 23.45
C GLU A 138 -5.56 -6.04 21.94
N GLY A 139 -4.99 -7.06 21.28
CA GLY A 139 -5.18 -7.31 19.87
C GLY A 139 -3.97 -6.96 18.99
N PRO A 140 -4.05 -7.28 17.72
CA PRO A 140 -3.00 -6.94 16.77
C PRO A 140 -3.00 -5.45 16.44
N TYR A 141 -1.80 -4.91 16.29
CA TYR A 141 -1.60 -3.56 15.79
C TYR A 141 -1.05 -3.59 14.37
N GLU A 142 -1.52 -2.65 13.60
CA GLU A 142 -0.98 -2.32 12.30
C GLU A 142 -0.21 -1.00 12.33
N ASP A 143 0.57 -0.77 11.32
CA ASP A 143 1.09 0.54 10.99
C ASP A 143 0.49 1.02 9.66
N PHE A 144 0.82 2.22 9.23
CA PHE A 144 0.28 2.78 8.00
C PHE A 144 0.62 1.94 6.76
N GLY A 145 1.84 1.40 6.67
CA GLY A 145 2.25 0.56 5.53
C GLY A 145 1.54 -0.78 5.50
N SER A 146 1.49 -1.49 6.64
CA SER A 146 0.82 -2.79 6.75
C SER A 146 -0.69 -2.68 6.53
N MET A 147 -1.32 -1.63 7.04
CA MET A 147 -2.76 -1.40 6.91
C MET A 147 -3.18 -1.27 5.44
N LEU A 148 -2.41 -0.58 4.59
CA LEU A 148 -2.72 -0.44 3.17
C LEU A 148 -2.74 -1.79 2.44
N TYR A 149 -1.84 -2.71 2.80
CA TYR A 149 -1.83 -4.06 2.25
C TYR A 149 -2.90 -4.95 2.88
N HIS A 150 -3.20 -4.79 4.18
CA HIS A 150 -4.29 -5.52 4.82
C HIS A 150 -5.65 -5.16 4.22
N VAL A 151 -5.86 -3.91 3.86
CA VAL A 151 -7.06 -3.48 3.10
C VAL A 151 -7.21 -4.30 1.82
N ARG A 152 -6.15 -4.62 1.11
CA ARG A 152 -6.20 -5.45 -0.11
C ARG A 152 -6.50 -6.93 0.21
N ALA A 153 -5.93 -7.46 1.29
CA ALA A 153 -6.08 -8.87 1.68
C ALA A 153 -7.43 -9.17 2.35
N TYR A 154 -8.10 -8.17 2.90
CA TYR A 154 -9.34 -8.37 3.65
C TYR A 154 -10.50 -8.78 2.71
N PRO A 155 -11.34 -9.77 3.10
CA PRO A 155 -12.42 -10.28 2.26
C PRO A 155 -13.65 -9.34 2.27
N TRP A 156 -13.52 -8.19 1.67
CA TRP A 156 -14.56 -7.16 1.62
C TRP A 156 -15.84 -7.65 0.95
N LYS A 157 -16.96 -7.28 1.57
CA LYS A 157 -18.29 -7.39 0.99
C LYS A 157 -19.00 -6.06 1.20
N LYS A 158 -19.90 -5.69 0.29
CA LYS A 158 -20.72 -4.46 0.44
C LYS A 158 -21.38 -4.43 1.83
N GLY A 159 -21.18 -3.33 2.55
CA GLY A 159 -21.65 -3.15 3.93
C GLY A 159 -20.74 -3.70 5.02
N SER A 160 -19.61 -4.35 4.68
CA SER A 160 -18.62 -4.75 5.69
C SER A 160 -18.01 -3.52 6.35
N ALA A 161 -17.78 -3.60 7.65
CA ALA A 161 -17.02 -2.60 8.40
C ALA A 161 -16.15 -3.27 9.46
N VAL A 162 -14.95 -2.74 9.65
CA VAL A 162 -13.99 -3.19 10.67
C VAL A 162 -13.35 -1.99 11.34
N THR A 163 -12.81 -2.20 12.53
CA THR A 163 -11.97 -1.21 13.21
C THR A 163 -10.64 -1.86 13.50
N TRP A 164 -9.56 -1.26 12.99
CA TRP A 164 -8.20 -1.73 13.24
C TRP A 164 -7.47 -0.77 14.16
N GLN A 165 -6.57 -1.31 14.97
CA GLN A 165 -5.65 -0.52 15.78
C GLN A 165 -4.42 -0.22 14.94
N VAL A 166 -4.00 1.04 14.91
CA VAL A 166 -2.86 1.50 14.11
C VAL A 166 -1.85 2.17 15.03
N ILE A 167 -0.59 1.82 14.87
CA ILE A 167 0.50 2.49 15.58
C ILE A 167 0.91 3.70 14.76
N GLU A 168 0.68 4.87 15.31
CA GLU A 168 1.27 6.11 14.83
C GLU A 168 2.12 6.71 15.94
N ASN A 169 3.43 6.62 15.78
CA ASN A 169 4.41 6.93 16.81
C ASN A 169 4.26 6.04 18.06
N LYS A 170 3.75 6.55 19.17
CA LYS A 170 3.50 5.85 20.43
C LYS A 170 2.05 5.94 20.90
N GLU A 171 1.19 6.57 20.10
CA GLU A 171 -0.21 6.72 20.44
C GLU A 171 -1.05 5.72 19.67
N PRO A 172 -1.96 4.99 20.33
CA PRO A 172 -2.89 4.12 19.63
C PRO A 172 -3.89 4.97 18.84
N LEU A 173 -3.98 4.71 17.57
CA LEU A 173 -4.98 5.24 16.67
C LEU A 173 -5.88 4.10 16.23
N PHE A 174 -7.18 4.37 16.09
CA PHE A 174 -8.10 3.41 15.49
C PHE A 174 -8.46 3.89 14.07
N ALA A 175 -8.49 2.97 13.13
CA ALA A 175 -8.99 3.22 11.79
C ALA A 175 -10.30 2.46 11.61
N LYS A 176 -11.42 3.18 11.44
CA LYS A 176 -12.69 2.58 11.02
C LYS A 176 -12.70 2.50 9.50
N ILE A 177 -12.83 1.29 8.99
CA ILE A 177 -12.74 0.99 7.56
C ILE A 177 -14.02 0.27 7.15
N SER A 178 -14.60 0.66 6.03
CA SER A 178 -15.83 0.07 5.51
C SER A 178 -15.79 -0.05 3.99
N CYS A 179 -16.48 -1.07 3.48
CA CYS A 179 -16.78 -1.22 2.06
C CYS A 179 -18.19 -0.64 1.82
N SER A 180 -18.27 0.56 1.24
CA SER A 180 -19.53 1.31 1.14
C SER A 180 -20.32 0.99 -0.10
N GLN A 181 -19.66 0.75 -1.24
CA GLN A 181 -20.33 0.49 -2.50
C GLN A 181 -19.43 -0.24 -3.50
N VAL A 182 -20.06 -0.79 -4.53
CA VAL A 182 -19.39 -1.27 -5.74
C VAL A 182 -19.37 -0.13 -6.73
N ALA A 183 -18.21 0.16 -7.29
CA ALA A 183 -18.00 1.15 -8.33
C ALA A 183 -17.63 0.43 -9.64
N ARG A 184 -17.59 1.16 -10.74
CA ARG A 184 -17.13 0.66 -12.03
C ARG A 184 -16.17 1.66 -12.63
N LEU A 185 -15.12 1.15 -13.25
CA LEU A 185 -14.21 1.93 -14.06
C LEU A 185 -14.55 1.68 -15.52
N GLU A 186 -14.94 2.72 -16.22
CA GLU A 186 -15.11 2.68 -17.68
C GLU A 186 -13.80 3.12 -18.33
N ILE A 187 -13.24 2.27 -19.18
CA ILE A 187 -12.02 2.53 -19.92
C ILE A 187 -12.35 2.38 -21.41
N ASP A 188 -12.57 3.48 -22.10
CA ASP A 188 -12.85 3.51 -23.55
C ASP A 188 -13.74 2.35 -24.03
N ASP A 189 -13.36 1.67 -25.12
CA ASP A 189 -14.12 0.56 -25.72
C ASP A 189 -14.00 -0.79 -24.96
N ARG A 190 -13.52 -0.79 -23.71
CA ARG A 190 -13.37 -2.01 -22.90
C ARG A 190 -14.59 -2.25 -22.01
N PRO A 191 -14.87 -3.52 -21.64
CA PRO A 191 -15.87 -3.80 -20.63
C PRO A 191 -15.54 -3.06 -19.32
N PRO A 192 -16.56 -2.49 -18.63
CA PRO A 192 -16.36 -1.82 -17.37
C PRO A 192 -15.66 -2.71 -16.34
N LEU A 193 -14.60 -2.23 -15.72
CA LEU A 193 -13.86 -2.94 -14.70
C LEU A 193 -14.60 -2.80 -13.35
N PRO A 194 -15.03 -3.91 -12.72
CA PRO A 194 -15.66 -3.83 -11.41
C PRO A 194 -14.68 -3.43 -10.34
N LEU A 195 -15.09 -2.50 -9.47
CA LEU A 195 -14.31 -1.99 -8.36
C LEU A 195 -15.06 -2.14 -7.04
N ILE A 196 -14.30 -2.25 -5.96
CA ILE A 196 -14.83 -2.01 -4.63
C ILE A 196 -14.31 -0.66 -4.11
N GLU A 197 -15.20 0.08 -3.45
CA GLU A 197 -14.86 1.32 -2.78
C GLU A 197 -14.68 1.04 -1.28
N ILE A 198 -13.53 1.38 -0.77
CA ILE A 198 -13.19 1.31 0.66
C ILE A 198 -13.10 2.72 1.21
N PHE A 199 -13.83 2.97 2.29
CA PHE A 199 -13.76 4.21 3.03
C PHE A 199 -13.08 3.98 4.36
N GLY A 200 -12.08 4.79 4.68
CA GLY A 200 -11.33 4.75 5.92
C GLY A 200 -11.29 6.11 6.62
N GLN A 201 -11.45 6.12 7.92
CA GLN A 201 -11.28 7.33 8.72
C GLN A 201 -10.66 7.01 10.07
N PRO A 202 -9.80 7.90 10.61
CA PRO A 202 -9.33 7.82 11.98
C PRO A 202 -10.50 7.91 12.95
N HIS A 203 -10.42 7.17 14.04
CA HIS A 203 -11.41 7.14 15.10
C HIS A 203 -10.72 7.11 16.46
N GLY A 204 -11.29 7.78 17.45
CA GLY A 204 -10.80 7.80 18.83
C GLY A 204 -10.23 9.14 19.29
N PRO A 205 -9.85 9.24 20.58
CA PRO A 205 -9.46 10.50 21.22
C PRO A 205 -8.17 11.12 20.68
N SER A 206 -7.27 10.34 20.10
CA SER A 206 -6.02 10.83 19.48
C SER A 206 -6.22 11.42 18.09
N SER A 207 -7.42 11.32 17.52
CA SER A 207 -7.77 11.83 16.20
C SER A 207 -7.98 13.35 16.21
N ARG A 208 -6.89 14.12 16.25
CA ARG A 208 -6.94 15.61 16.30
C ARG A 208 -7.38 16.24 14.98
N HIS A 209 -7.28 15.53 13.88
CA HIS A 209 -7.67 16.00 12.55
C HIS A 209 -8.48 14.93 11.85
N PRO A 210 -9.80 15.14 11.69
CA PRO A 210 -10.65 14.21 10.99
C PRO A 210 -10.35 14.24 9.48
N GLY A 211 -9.32 13.50 9.08
CA GLY A 211 -9.11 13.16 7.69
C GLY A 211 -9.96 11.94 7.32
N TRP A 212 -10.07 11.66 6.03
CA TRP A 212 -10.62 10.41 5.53
C TRP A 212 -9.86 9.98 4.29
N MET A 213 -9.96 8.71 3.98
CA MET A 213 -9.41 8.12 2.77
C MET A 213 -10.49 7.28 2.09
N LYS A 214 -10.60 7.43 0.77
CA LYS A 214 -11.34 6.52 -0.10
C LYS A 214 -10.35 5.82 -1.02
N ILE A 215 -10.55 4.53 -1.20
CA ILE A 215 -9.72 3.73 -2.11
C ILE A 215 -10.66 2.97 -3.03
N TRP A 216 -10.43 3.06 -4.33
CA TRP A 216 -11.06 2.22 -5.34
C TRP A 216 -10.05 1.19 -5.82
N MET A 217 -10.35 -0.06 -5.61
CA MET A 217 -9.50 -1.17 -6.03
C MET A 217 -10.26 -2.18 -6.87
N THR A 218 -9.55 -2.91 -7.69
CA THR A 218 -10.15 -3.95 -8.55
C THR A 218 -10.90 -4.98 -7.72
N ASP A 219 -12.08 -5.40 -8.19
CA ASP A 219 -12.84 -6.49 -7.57
C ASP A 219 -12.46 -7.83 -8.18
N ASP A 220 -11.17 -8.12 -8.17
CA ASP A 220 -10.55 -9.36 -8.61
C ASP A 220 -9.57 -9.90 -7.55
N ALA A 221 -8.90 -11.00 -7.85
CA ALA A 221 -7.95 -11.62 -6.93
C ALA A 221 -6.72 -10.74 -6.61
N ARG A 222 -6.41 -9.76 -7.46
CA ARG A 222 -5.24 -8.87 -7.30
C ARG A 222 -5.52 -7.70 -6.35
N ARG A 223 -6.79 -7.27 -6.23
CA ARG A 223 -7.18 -6.15 -5.37
C ARG A 223 -6.28 -4.92 -5.53
N ILE A 224 -5.98 -4.55 -6.77
CA ILE A 224 -5.06 -3.44 -7.08
C ILE A 224 -5.77 -2.12 -6.83
N PRO A 225 -5.26 -1.25 -5.92
CA PRO A 225 -5.75 0.10 -5.76
C PRO A 225 -5.42 0.92 -7.01
N ILE A 226 -6.44 1.37 -7.74
CA ILE A 226 -6.24 2.14 -8.98
C ILE A 226 -6.36 3.63 -8.76
N PHE A 227 -7.17 4.01 -7.77
CA PHE A 227 -7.36 5.41 -7.40
C PHE A 227 -7.64 5.50 -5.91
N ALA A 228 -7.18 6.58 -5.28
CA ALA A 228 -7.55 6.92 -3.92
C ALA A 228 -7.70 8.44 -3.78
N GLN A 229 -8.54 8.84 -2.84
CA GLN A 229 -8.65 10.22 -2.36
C GLN A 229 -8.30 10.27 -0.89
N LEU A 230 -7.47 11.22 -0.54
CA LEU A 230 -7.02 11.42 0.83
C LEU A 230 -7.26 12.86 1.25
N LYS A 231 -8.10 13.06 2.26
CA LYS A 231 -8.40 14.37 2.81
C LYS A 231 -7.62 14.62 4.10
N PHE A 232 -6.88 15.71 4.12
CA PHE A 232 -6.19 16.25 5.28
C PHE A 232 -6.60 17.71 5.52
N GLN A 233 -6.00 18.31 6.55
CA GLN A 233 -6.20 19.74 6.86
C GLN A 233 -5.81 20.69 5.72
N TYR A 234 -4.93 20.28 4.80
CA TYR A 234 -4.46 21.09 3.67
C TYR A 234 -5.27 20.88 2.39
N GLY A 235 -6.33 20.08 2.42
CA GLY A 235 -7.18 19.80 1.26
C GLY A 235 -7.30 18.32 0.94
N THR A 236 -7.76 18.04 -0.26
CA THR A 236 -7.91 16.69 -0.79
C THR A 236 -6.79 16.41 -1.79
N PHE A 237 -6.21 15.24 -1.69
CA PHE A 237 -5.21 14.72 -2.61
C PHE A 237 -5.81 13.57 -3.39
N ASP A 238 -5.64 13.59 -4.69
CA ASP A 238 -5.97 12.49 -5.59
C ASP A 238 -4.73 11.66 -5.85
N ILE A 239 -4.86 10.33 -5.78
CA ILE A 239 -3.76 9.38 -5.87
C ILE A 239 -4.11 8.38 -6.96
N ARG A 240 -3.38 8.39 -8.07
CA ARG A 240 -3.66 7.58 -9.27
C ARG A 240 -2.55 6.59 -9.54
N LEU A 241 -2.90 5.35 -9.80
CA LEU A 241 -1.94 4.33 -10.25
C LEU A 241 -1.40 4.71 -11.63
N ILE A 242 -0.08 4.89 -11.74
CA ILE A 242 0.58 5.22 -13.00
C ILE A 242 1.46 4.10 -13.54
N ARG A 243 1.80 3.10 -12.72
CA ARG A 243 2.64 1.96 -13.14
C ARG A 243 2.53 0.79 -12.18
N GLY A 244 2.55 -0.42 -12.73
CA GLY A 244 2.65 -1.69 -12.00
C GLY A 244 1.34 -2.46 -11.93
N GLY A 245 0.21 -1.87 -12.32
CA GLY A 245 -1.08 -2.56 -12.39
C GLY A 245 -1.27 -3.37 -13.66
N GLY A 246 -0.41 -3.13 -14.66
CA GLY A 246 -0.53 -3.66 -16.00
C GLY A 246 -1.05 -2.61 -16.99
N PRO A 247 -0.88 -2.84 -18.29
CA PRO A 247 -1.22 -1.86 -19.31
C PRO A 247 -2.71 -1.48 -19.33
N GLU A 248 -3.56 -2.33 -18.77
CA GLU A 248 -5.00 -2.10 -18.65
C GLU A 248 -5.39 -1.18 -17.48
N LEU A 249 -4.52 -1.01 -16.48
CA LEU A 249 -4.79 -0.23 -15.27
C LEU A 249 -3.89 0.98 -15.11
N ASP A 250 -2.70 0.96 -15.74
CA ASP A 250 -1.72 2.04 -15.59
C ASP A 250 -2.25 3.33 -16.25
N TYR A 251 -2.36 4.38 -15.46
CA TYR A 251 -2.79 5.69 -15.93
C TYR A 251 -1.73 6.31 -16.85
N ARG A 252 -2.17 6.89 -17.95
CA ARG A 252 -1.32 7.62 -18.89
C ARG A 252 -1.53 9.12 -18.70
N PRO A 253 -0.48 9.90 -18.37
CA PRO A 253 -0.62 11.34 -18.12
C PRO A 253 -1.10 12.17 -19.31
N ASP A 254 -0.99 11.64 -20.52
CA ASP A 254 -1.44 12.23 -21.79
C ASP A 254 -2.88 11.84 -22.18
N GLY A 255 -3.52 10.98 -21.38
CA GLY A 255 -4.92 10.61 -21.53
C GLY A 255 -5.86 11.43 -20.64
N GLU A 256 -7.13 11.50 -21.00
CA GLU A 256 -8.14 12.05 -20.11
C GLU A 256 -8.22 11.22 -18.81
N PRO A 257 -8.52 11.85 -17.65
CA PRO A 257 -8.67 11.12 -16.40
C PRO A 257 -9.77 10.06 -16.55
N ILE A 258 -9.42 8.83 -16.19
CA ILE A 258 -10.36 7.71 -16.26
C ILE A 258 -11.53 8.02 -15.32
N PRO A 259 -12.77 8.17 -15.80
CA PRO A 259 -13.90 8.49 -14.95
C PRO A 259 -14.26 7.29 -14.08
N ILE A 260 -14.38 7.51 -12.77
CA ILE A 260 -14.84 6.50 -11.81
C ILE A 260 -16.28 6.84 -11.44
N TYR A 261 -17.21 5.97 -11.83
CA TYR A 261 -18.63 6.12 -11.51
C TYR A 261 -18.99 5.25 -10.31
N SER A 262 -19.70 5.83 -9.35
CA SER A 262 -20.37 5.04 -8.30
C SER A 262 -21.73 4.56 -8.79
N GLU A 263 -22.18 3.39 -8.34
CA GLU A 263 -23.50 2.85 -8.71
C GLU A 263 -24.69 3.76 -8.31
N THR A 264 -24.44 4.76 -7.46
CA THR A 264 -25.48 5.73 -7.04
C THR A 264 -25.64 6.91 -7.99
N GLU A 265 -24.65 7.17 -8.86
CA GLU A 265 -24.76 8.16 -9.90
C GLU A 265 -25.20 7.45 -11.17
N SER A 266 -26.52 7.48 -11.45
CA SER A 266 -27.05 7.02 -12.72
C SER A 266 -26.35 7.77 -13.85
N SER A 267 -25.77 7.03 -14.80
CA SER A 267 -25.19 7.58 -16.01
C SER A 267 -26.05 8.72 -16.55
N PRO A 268 -25.48 9.88 -16.92
CA PRO A 268 -26.25 10.88 -17.61
C PRO A 268 -26.82 10.25 -18.87
N LYS A 269 -28.15 10.27 -18.99
CA LYS A 269 -28.81 9.84 -20.24
C LYS A 269 -28.30 10.70 -21.39
N PRO A 270 -28.06 10.10 -22.57
CA PRO A 270 -27.62 10.80 -23.76
C PRO A 270 -28.59 11.90 -24.20
#